data_f2892fc2e683a9f9a7ed1bdb3c8c8118
#
_entry.id   f2892fc2e683a9f9a7ed1bdb3c8c8118
#
_cell.length_a   1.000
_cell.length_b   1.000
_cell.length_c   1.000
_cell.angle_alpha   90.00
_cell.angle_beta   90.00
_cell.angle_gamma   90.00
#
_symmetry.space_group_name_H-M   'P 1'
#
loop_
_entity.id
_entity.type
_entity.pdbx_description
1 polymer ?
#
loop_
_entity_poly.entity_id
_entity_poly.type
_entity_poly.pdbx_seq_one_letter_code
_entity_poly.pdbx_strand_id
1 'polypeptide(L)'
;MTKPFRLVAPLAAAVLLAGCATTDPYSGQTNRNQTGTGAAIGAVVGAAAGALSGDGSTSRRDRALVGAAVGAAAGAGVGAYMDRQEQQLRQSTQGTGIGVDRRGDDIVLNMPSEVTFGFDSSELTSNARNALNDVARVLTQYDDTRVNIGGHTDSTGDAGYNQRLSERRAQAVGNYLSQAGVASGRLNMTGHGENQPVANNNTEQGRAQNRRVEITLSPIQSRFE
;
A
#
# COMPACT_ATOMS: atom_id res chain seq x y z
N MET A 1 -50.64 27.37 38.73
CA MET A 1 -50.51 27.09 37.28
C MET A 1 -49.08 26.62 37.02
N THR A 2 -48.88 25.33 37.07
CA THR A 2 -47.56 24.68 36.89
C THR A 2 -47.43 24.18 35.48
N LYS A 3 -46.42 24.65 34.74
CA LYS A 3 -46.07 24.19 33.38
C LYS A 3 -45.27 22.90 33.47
N PRO A 4 -45.57 21.86 32.68
CA PRO A 4 -44.75 20.64 32.66
C PRO A 4 -43.49 20.84 31.85
N PHE A 5 -42.33 20.49 32.44
CA PHE A 5 -41.02 20.44 31.82
C PHE A 5 -40.93 19.21 30.92
N ARG A 6 -40.90 19.39 29.61
CA ARG A 6 -40.70 18.31 28.64
C ARG A 6 -39.21 17.97 28.56
N LEU A 7 -38.84 16.84 29.14
CA LEU A 7 -37.53 16.20 28.93
C LEU A 7 -37.48 15.69 27.49
N VAL A 8 -36.68 16.32 26.67
CA VAL A 8 -36.30 15.79 25.35
C VAL A 8 -35.06 14.93 25.59
N ALA A 9 -35.23 13.62 25.55
CA ALA A 9 -34.09 12.67 25.56
C ALA A 9 -33.32 12.78 24.24
N PRO A 10 -31.98 12.84 24.28
CA PRO A 10 -31.22 12.76 23.06
C PRO A 10 -31.22 11.30 22.57
N LEU A 11 -31.77 11.10 21.39
CA LEU A 11 -31.69 9.84 20.66
C LEU A 11 -30.23 9.70 20.17
N ALA A 12 -29.43 8.92 20.88
CA ALA A 12 -28.12 8.52 20.44
C ALA A 12 -28.29 7.55 19.27
N ALA A 13 -28.18 8.04 18.05
CA ALA A 13 -28.09 7.20 16.86
C ALA A 13 -26.72 6.51 16.85
N ALA A 14 -26.66 5.29 17.37
CA ALA A 14 -25.53 4.39 17.17
C ALA A 14 -25.55 3.94 15.70
N VAL A 15 -24.73 4.58 14.86
CA VAL A 15 -24.46 4.09 13.52
C VAL A 15 -23.59 2.84 13.66
N LEU A 16 -24.24 1.68 13.60
CA LEU A 16 -23.57 0.39 13.44
C LEU A 16 -22.93 0.38 12.05
N LEU A 17 -21.62 0.63 11.97
CA LEU A 17 -20.81 0.35 10.81
C LEU A 17 -20.71 -1.18 10.66
N ALA A 18 -21.72 -1.78 10.03
CA ALA A 18 -21.64 -3.14 9.55
C ALA A 18 -20.70 -3.15 8.34
N GLY A 19 -19.40 -3.23 8.60
CA GLY A 19 -18.41 -3.52 7.58
C GLY A 19 -18.72 -4.90 6.99
N CYS A 20 -19.00 -4.99 5.70
CA CYS A 20 -19.14 -6.26 5.00
C CYS A 20 -17.79 -6.98 5.05
N ALA A 21 -17.60 -7.83 6.05
CA ALA A 21 -16.49 -8.76 6.12
C ALA A 21 -16.92 -10.03 5.37
N THR A 22 -16.33 -10.29 4.22
CA THR A 22 -16.45 -11.58 3.54
C THR A 22 -15.37 -12.49 4.07
N THR A 23 -15.74 -13.61 4.66
CA THR A 23 -14.82 -14.65 5.10
C THR A 23 -14.57 -15.56 3.91
N ASP A 24 -13.29 -15.71 3.52
CA ASP A 24 -12.89 -16.66 2.50
C ASP A 24 -13.13 -18.10 3.02
N PRO A 25 -13.97 -18.91 2.36
CA PRO A 25 -14.29 -20.25 2.83
C PRO A 25 -13.12 -21.24 2.74
N TYR A 26 -12.03 -20.89 2.04
CA TYR A 26 -10.87 -21.75 1.84
C TYR A 26 -9.72 -21.48 2.82
N SER A 27 -9.54 -20.25 3.28
CA SER A 27 -8.43 -19.87 4.17
C SER A 27 -8.87 -19.52 5.59
N GLY A 28 -10.17 -19.35 5.84
CA GLY A 28 -10.69 -18.90 7.13
C GLY A 28 -10.29 -17.46 7.51
N GLN A 29 -9.62 -16.74 6.62
CA GLN A 29 -9.22 -15.36 6.86
C GLN A 29 -10.35 -14.39 6.51
N THR A 30 -10.59 -13.47 7.43
CA THR A 30 -11.55 -12.38 7.23
C THR A 30 -10.89 -11.29 6.39
N ASN A 31 -11.18 -11.23 5.09
CA ASN A 31 -10.78 -10.11 4.25
C ASN A 31 -11.62 -8.88 4.61
N ARG A 32 -11.02 -7.90 5.25
CA ARG A 32 -11.63 -6.57 5.40
C ARG A 32 -11.54 -5.87 4.05
N ASN A 33 -12.69 -5.56 3.45
CA ASN A 33 -12.73 -4.76 2.22
C ASN A 33 -12.06 -3.40 2.48
N GLN A 34 -10.91 -3.17 1.85
CA GLN A 34 -10.14 -1.92 1.99
C GLN A 34 -10.94 -0.70 1.51
N THR A 35 -11.83 -0.89 0.53
CA THR A 35 -12.78 0.15 0.09
C THR A 35 -13.63 0.68 1.27
N GLY A 36 -14.10 -0.21 2.17
CA GLY A 36 -14.84 0.21 3.37
C GLY A 36 -13.96 0.94 4.38
N THR A 37 -12.70 0.51 4.53
CA THR A 37 -11.72 1.17 5.42
C THR A 37 -11.31 2.54 4.88
N GLY A 38 -11.02 2.65 3.57
CA GLY A 38 -10.71 3.91 2.91
C GLY A 38 -11.85 4.93 3.02
N ALA A 39 -13.10 4.48 2.79
CA ALA A 39 -14.27 5.34 2.96
C ALA A 39 -14.45 5.80 4.41
N ALA A 40 -14.19 4.96 5.40
CA ALA A 40 -14.28 5.34 6.82
C ALA A 40 -13.21 6.35 7.21
N ILE A 41 -11.96 6.14 6.79
CA ILE A 41 -10.84 7.08 7.03
C ILE A 41 -11.11 8.41 6.31
N GLY A 42 -11.49 8.36 5.03
CA GLY A 42 -11.83 9.55 4.26
C GLY A 42 -12.99 10.34 4.88
N ALA A 43 -14.02 9.67 5.40
CA ALA A 43 -15.13 10.31 6.08
C ALA A 43 -14.68 11.06 7.36
N VAL A 44 -13.79 10.49 8.15
CA VAL A 44 -13.27 11.12 9.39
C VAL A 44 -12.40 12.34 9.04
N VAL A 45 -11.49 12.21 8.09
CA VAL A 45 -10.62 13.31 7.64
C VAL A 45 -11.44 14.41 6.99
N GLY A 46 -12.37 14.06 6.10
CA GLY A 46 -13.25 15.01 5.42
C GLY A 46 -14.18 15.74 6.39
N ALA A 47 -14.72 15.05 7.41
CA ALA A 47 -15.53 15.67 8.45
C ALA A 47 -14.74 16.70 9.25
N ALA A 48 -13.49 16.39 9.63
CA ALA A 48 -12.62 17.29 10.35
C ALA A 48 -12.28 18.54 9.49
N ALA A 49 -11.89 18.32 8.23
CA ALA A 49 -11.60 19.42 7.29
C ALA A 49 -12.83 20.29 7.04
N GLY A 50 -14.00 19.70 6.79
CA GLY A 50 -15.26 20.40 6.59
C GLY A 50 -15.69 21.22 7.80
N ALA A 51 -15.48 20.70 9.03
CA ALA A 51 -15.80 21.44 10.26
C ALA A 51 -14.91 22.67 10.50
N LEU A 52 -13.65 22.61 10.00
CA LEU A 52 -12.65 23.71 10.16
C LEU A 52 -12.73 24.75 9.04
N SER A 53 -13.32 24.42 7.89
CA SER A 53 -13.36 25.28 6.70
C SER A 53 -14.59 26.16 6.71
N GLY A 54 -14.43 27.46 6.62
CA GLY A 54 -15.41 28.45 6.19
C GLY A 54 -15.99 29.37 7.24
N ASP A 55 -16.08 30.64 6.83
CA ASP A 55 -16.82 31.73 7.43
C ASP A 55 -18.21 31.77 6.78
N GLY A 56 -19.21 31.29 7.46
CA GLY A 56 -20.52 31.37 6.80
C GLY A 56 -21.70 30.89 7.63
N SER A 57 -22.87 31.17 7.12
CA SER A 57 -24.18 30.93 7.69
C SER A 57 -24.58 29.44 7.86
N THR A 58 -23.77 28.52 7.33
CA THR A 58 -24.01 27.09 7.42
C THR A 58 -23.45 26.52 8.72
N SER A 59 -24.23 25.67 9.40
CA SER A 59 -23.82 25.11 10.69
C SER A 59 -22.56 24.25 10.56
N ARG A 60 -21.73 24.19 11.63
CA ARG A 60 -20.55 23.30 11.65
C ARG A 60 -20.89 21.84 11.36
N ARG A 61 -22.10 21.41 11.79
CA ARG A 61 -22.57 20.05 11.56
C ARG A 61 -22.82 19.76 10.09
N ASP A 62 -23.45 20.70 9.37
CA ASP A 62 -23.75 20.53 7.94
C ASP A 62 -22.45 20.49 7.11
N ARG A 63 -21.48 21.34 7.44
CA ARG A 63 -20.17 21.33 6.80
C ARG A 63 -19.36 20.05 7.10
N ALA A 64 -19.42 19.56 8.34
CA ALA A 64 -18.80 18.29 8.71
C ALA A 64 -19.44 17.11 7.97
N LEU A 65 -20.75 17.11 7.78
CA LEU A 65 -21.48 16.08 7.04
C LEU A 65 -21.13 16.09 5.54
N VAL A 66 -21.03 17.28 4.93
CA VAL A 66 -20.62 17.41 3.54
C VAL A 66 -19.17 16.98 3.37
N GLY A 67 -18.28 17.42 4.27
CA GLY A 67 -16.87 17.01 4.25
C GLY A 67 -16.71 15.50 4.44
N ALA A 68 -17.50 14.88 5.35
CA ALA A 68 -17.49 13.45 5.56
C ALA A 68 -17.95 12.69 4.30
N ALA A 69 -18.99 13.18 3.61
CA ALA A 69 -19.52 12.52 2.41
C ALA A 69 -18.50 12.58 1.26
N VAL A 70 -17.87 13.73 1.05
CA VAL A 70 -16.83 13.91 0.02
C VAL A 70 -15.59 13.06 0.36
N GLY A 71 -15.11 13.11 1.61
CA GLY A 71 -13.98 12.31 2.05
C GLY A 71 -14.23 10.80 1.96
N ALA A 72 -15.45 10.34 2.29
CA ALA A 72 -15.82 8.93 2.14
C ALA A 72 -15.83 8.49 0.66
N ALA A 73 -16.31 9.33 -0.24
CA ALA A 73 -16.34 9.04 -1.67
C ALA A 73 -14.93 8.96 -2.26
N ALA A 74 -14.05 9.91 -1.91
CA ALA A 74 -12.66 9.89 -2.33
C ALA A 74 -11.92 8.67 -1.77
N GLY A 75 -12.06 8.39 -0.46
CA GLY A 75 -11.45 7.22 0.17
C GLY A 75 -11.92 5.88 -0.41
N ALA A 76 -13.21 5.78 -0.78
CA ALA A 76 -13.74 4.59 -1.46
C ALA A 76 -13.15 4.44 -2.86
N GLY A 77 -12.92 5.54 -3.59
CA GLY A 77 -12.31 5.54 -4.92
C GLY A 77 -10.88 5.01 -4.88
N VAL A 78 -10.05 5.52 -3.94
CA VAL A 78 -8.67 5.03 -3.72
C VAL A 78 -8.68 3.55 -3.36
N GLY A 79 -9.50 3.15 -2.37
CA GLY A 79 -9.59 1.76 -1.93
C GLY A 79 -9.91 0.81 -3.10
N ALA A 80 -10.95 1.11 -3.86
CA ALA A 80 -11.36 0.27 -4.99
C ALA A 80 -10.30 0.20 -6.08
N TYR A 81 -9.58 1.28 -6.33
CA TYR A 81 -8.47 1.32 -7.28
C TYR A 81 -7.34 0.39 -6.84
N MET A 82 -6.90 0.54 -5.59
CA MET A 82 -5.82 -0.26 -5.02
C MET A 82 -6.20 -1.74 -4.89
N ASP A 83 -7.46 -2.06 -4.55
CA ASP A 83 -7.95 -3.45 -4.49
C ASP A 83 -7.88 -4.14 -5.86
N ARG A 84 -8.25 -3.44 -6.93
CA ARG A 84 -8.14 -3.98 -8.31
C ARG A 84 -6.67 -4.16 -8.73
N GLN A 85 -5.82 -3.18 -8.42
CA GLN A 85 -4.39 -3.26 -8.70
C GLN A 85 -3.75 -4.44 -7.96
N GLU A 86 -4.04 -4.61 -6.67
CA GLU A 86 -3.57 -5.73 -5.86
C GLU A 86 -4.00 -7.08 -6.45
N GLN A 87 -5.29 -7.22 -6.81
CA GLN A 87 -5.81 -8.45 -7.40
C GLN A 87 -5.09 -8.81 -8.70
N GLN A 88 -4.85 -7.85 -9.58
CA GLN A 88 -4.11 -8.08 -10.82
C GLN A 88 -2.64 -8.43 -10.56
N LEU A 89 -1.99 -7.78 -9.59
CA LEU A 89 -0.63 -8.10 -9.20
C LEU A 89 -0.53 -9.53 -8.65
N ARG A 90 -1.43 -9.92 -7.73
CA ARG A 90 -1.48 -11.30 -7.21
C ARG A 90 -1.63 -12.32 -8.32
N GLN A 91 -2.49 -12.03 -9.31
CA GLN A 91 -2.73 -12.91 -10.44
C GLN A 91 -1.50 -13.01 -11.36
N SER A 92 -0.84 -11.88 -11.64
CA SER A 92 0.31 -11.82 -12.55
C SER A 92 1.61 -12.35 -11.92
N THR A 93 1.72 -12.39 -10.60
CA THR A 93 2.90 -12.92 -9.89
C THR A 93 2.74 -14.36 -9.41
N GLN A 94 1.64 -15.03 -9.72
CA GLN A 94 1.45 -16.44 -9.34
C GLN A 94 2.56 -17.35 -9.90
N GLY A 95 3.16 -18.17 -9.03
CA GLY A 95 4.22 -19.10 -9.43
C GLY A 95 5.60 -18.46 -9.67
N THR A 96 5.75 -17.15 -9.53
CA THR A 96 7.02 -16.45 -9.77
C THR A 96 7.92 -16.37 -8.53
N GLY A 97 7.41 -16.70 -7.35
CA GLY A 97 8.11 -16.52 -6.06
C GLY A 97 8.03 -15.09 -5.51
N ILE A 98 7.31 -14.18 -6.17
CA ILE A 98 7.05 -12.81 -5.68
C ILE A 98 5.80 -12.82 -4.81
N GLY A 99 5.94 -12.43 -3.53
CA GLY A 99 4.82 -12.24 -2.61
C GLY A 99 4.15 -10.90 -2.84
N VAL A 100 2.81 -10.83 -2.72
CA VAL A 100 2.04 -9.57 -2.78
C VAL A 100 1.23 -9.45 -1.50
N ASP A 101 1.55 -8.42 -0.71
CA ASP A 101 0.93 -8.14 0.58
C ASP A 101 0.31 -6.76 0.60
N ARG A 102 -0.78 -6.60 1.36
CA ARG A 102 -1.39 -5.29 1.62
C ARG A 102 -0.95 -4.77 2.98
N ARG A 103 -0.46 -3.51 3.02
CA ARG A 103 -0.09 -2.82 4.25
C ARG A 103 -0.81 -1.45 4.31
N GLY A 104 -1.98 -1.42 4.91
CA GLY A 104 -2.82 -0.22 4.89
C GLY A 104 -3.26 0.13 3.46
N ASP A 105 -2.96 1.34 3.01
CA ASP A 105 -3.26 1.78 1.64
C ASP A 105 -2.18 1.36 0.63
N ASP A 106 -1.05 0.85 1.08
CA ASP A 106 0.05 0.42 0.23
C ASP A 106 -0.07 -1.05 -0.19
N ILE A 107 0.40 -1.37 -1.39
CA ILE A 107 0.65 -2.74 -1.84
C ILE A 107 2.16 -2.97 -1.85
N VAL A 108 2.61 -4.06 -1.23
CA VAL A 108 4.02 -4.41 -1.15
C VAL A 108 4.27 -5.71 -1.90
N LEU A 109 5.13 -5.65 -2.91
CA LEU A 109 5.65 -6.83 -3.58
C LEU A 109 6.99 -7.19 -2.95
N ASN A 110 7.08 -8.39 -2.40
CA ASN A 110 8.31 -8.93 -1.82
C ASN A 110 8.99 -9.86 -2.83
N MET A 111 10.21 -9.52 -3.23
CA MET A 111 11.03 -10.24 -4.18
C MET A 111 12.28 -10.81 -3.48
N PRO A 112 12.30 -12.10 -3.10
CA PRO A 112 13.48 -12.71 -2.51
C PRO A 112 14.68 -12.60 -3.44
N SER A 113 15.85 -12.22 -2.91
CA SER A 113 17.06 -12.02 -3.73
C SER A 113 17.49 -13.27 -4.48
N GLU A 114 17.25 -14.45 -3.91
CA GLU A 114 17.65 -15.74 -4.49
C GLU A 114 16.94 -16.07 -5.81
N VAL A 115 15.67 -15.61 -5.95
CA VAL A 115 14.93 -15.77 -7.21
C VAL A 115 15.10 -14.58 -8.14
N THR A 116 15.47 -13.43 -7.60
CA THR A 116 15.57 -12.16 -8.33
C THR A 116 16.93 -11.96 -9.00
N PHE A 117 18.03 -12.33 -8.31
CA PHE A 117 19.40 -12.07 -8.75
C PHE A 117 20.24 -13.34 -8.77
N GLY A 118 21.34 -13.32 -9.54
CA GLY A 118 22.42 -14.31 -9.39
C GLY A 118 23.11 -14.20 -8.03
N PHE A 119 23.89 -15.23 -7.68
CA PHE A 119 24.66 -15.23 -6.44
C PHE A 119 25.61 -14.01 -6.37
N ASP A 120 25.60 -13.30 -5.26
CA ASP A 120 26.38 -12.06 -5.01
C ASP A 120 26.30 -11.02 -6.16
N SER A 121 25.17 -10.95 -6.84
CA SER A 121 24.94 -10.16 -8.04
C SER A 121 23.79 -9.18 -7.86
N SER A 122 23.76 -8.16 -8.70
CA SER A 122 22.63 -7.29 -8.96
C SER A 122 22.03 -7.49 -10.37
N GLU A 123 22.51 -8.52 -11.11
CA GLU A 123 21.95 -8.86 -12.41
C GLU A 123 20.66 -9.67 -12.25
N LEU A 124 19.60 -9.22 -12.92
CA LEU A 124 18.28 -9.87 -12.86
C LEU A 124 18.32 -11.23 -13.57
N THR A 125 17.78 -12.26 -12.93
CA THR A 125 17.56 -13.57 -13.55
C THR A 125 16.52 -13.49 -14.66
N SER A 126 16.48 -14.45 -15.57
CA SER A 126 15.44 -14.52 -16.62
C SER A 126 14.04 -14.62 -16.03
N ASN A 127 13.88 -15.39 -14.94
CA ASN A 127 12.61 -15.52 -14.24
C ASN A 127 12.15 -14.19 -13.62
N ALA A 128 13.08 -13.45 -13.00
CA ALA A 128 12.79 -12.13 -12.44
C ALA A 128 12.40 -11.14 -13.54
N ARG A 129 13.07 -11.16 -14.71
CA ARG A 129 12.72 -10.28 -15.84
C ARG A 129 11.30 -10.58 -16.36
N ASN A 130 10.93 -11.86 -16.49
CA ASN A 130 9.59 -12.23 -16.92
C ASN A 130 8.54 -11.75 -15.91
N ALA A 131 8.75 -11.99 -14.62
CA ALA A 131 7.86 -11.54 -13.57
C ALA A 131 7.75 -10.00 -13.52
N LEU A 132 8.86 -9.28 -13.68
CA LEU A 132 8.88 -7.81 -13.73
C LEU A 132 8.19 -7.26 -14.98
N ASN A 133 8.18 -7.97 -16.13
CA ASN A 133 7.37 -7.59 -17.28
C ASN A 133 5.87 -7.63 -16.96
N ASP A 134 5.44 -8.67 -16.26
CA ASP A 134 4.05 -8.81 -15.85
C ASP A 134 3.66 -7.74 -14.83
N VAL A 135 4.52 -7.46 -13.86
CA VAL A 135 4.36 -6.35 -12.90
C VAL A 135 4.31 -5.00 -13.64
N ALA A 136 5.22 -4.75 -14.59
CA ALA A 136 5.27 -3.50 -15.35
C ALA A 136 3.97 -3.24 -16.13
N ARG A 137 3.37 -4.29 -16.72
CA ARG A 137 2.05 -4.17 -17.39
C ARG A 137 0.96 -3.69 -16.43
N VAL A 138 0.92 -4.22 -15.22
CA VAL A 138 -0.02 -3.75 -14.20
C VAL A 138 0.29 -2.32 -13.79
N LEU A 139 1.57 -1.99 -13.55
CA LEU A 139 1.97 -0.63 -13.14
C LEU A 139 1.73 0.44 -14.23
N THR A 140 1.75 0.07 -15.50
CA THR A 140 1.40 0.98 -16.61
C THR A 140 -0.10 1.15 -16.75
N GLN A 141 -0.90 0.13 -16.44
CA GLN A 141 -2.35 0.23 -16.41
C GLN A 141 -2.88 1.03 -15.21
N TYR A 142 -2.20 0.90 -14.06
CA TYR A 142 -2.51 1.59 -12.81
C TYR A 142 -1.44 2.64 -12.52
N ASP A 143 -1.57 3.81 -13.15
CA ASP A 143 -0.54 4.85 -13.14
C ASP A 143 -0.68 5.87 -12.00
N ASP A 144 -1.76 5.81 -11.21
CA ASP A 144 -2.01 6.70 -10.07
C ASP A 144 -1.36 6.23 -8.77
N THR A 145 -0.28 5.44 -8.87
CA THR A 145 0.54 5.02 -7.72
C THR A 145 2.00 5.44 -7.87
N ARG A 146 2.62 5.80 -6.74
CA ARG A 146 4.08 5.95 -6.62
C ARG A 146 4.68 4.57 -6.38
N VAL A 147 5.86 4.33 -6.95
CA VAL A 147 6.56 3.04 -6.91
C VAL A 147 7.88 3.24 -6.16
N ASN A 148 7.95 2.82 -4.92
CA ASN A 148 9.17 2.86 -4.12
C ASN A 148 9.83 1.48 -4.12
N ILE A 149 11.09 1.41 -4.51
CA ILE A 149 11.84 0.16 -4.65
C ILE A 149 12.97 0.19 -3.61
N GLY A 150 12.85 -0.66 -2.59
CA GLY A 150 13.81 -0.80 -1.50
C GLY A 150 14.65 -2.06 -1.66
N GLY A 151 15.98 -1.92 -1.71
CA GLY A 151 16.89 -3.06 -1.67
C GLY A 151 17.35 -3.33 -0.24
N HIS A 152 17.43 -4.61 0.15
CA HIS A 152 17.84 -5.04 1.48
C HIS A 152 18.83 -6.19 1.42
N THR A 153 19.71 -6.28 2.41
CA THR A 153 20.64 -7.39 2.64
C THR A 153 20.40 -8.01 4.02
N ASP A 154 21.00 -9.14 4.26
CA ASP A 154 21.22 -9.60 5.63
C ASP A 154 22.42 -8.88 6.27
N SER A 155 22.74 -9.19 7.54
CA SER A 155 23.84 -8.57 8.27
C SER A 155 25.19 -9.27 8.07
N THR A 156 25.34 -10.11 7.04
CA THR A 156 26.60 -10.82 6.76
C THR A 156 27.54 -9.91 5.96
N GLY A 157 28.77 -9.77 6.44
CA GLY A 157 29.81 -9.03 5.72
C GLY A 157 29.95 -7.57 6.12
N ASP A 158 30.56 -6.75 5.24
CA ASP A 158 30.81 -5.34 5.47
C ASP A 158 29.56 -4.51 5.21
N ALA A 159 29.16 -3.67 6.17
CA ALA A 159 27.97 -2.83 6.08
C ALA A 159 27.99 -1.85 4.89
N GLY A 160 29.15 -1.29 4.52
CA GLY A 160 29.29 -0.43 3.38
C GLY A 160 29.14 -1.19 2.06
N TYR A 161 29.61 -2.44 2.01
CA TYR A 161 29.35 -3.33 0.88
C TYR A 161 27.86 -3.64 0.75
N ASN A 162 27.20 -4.01 1.84
CA ASN A 162 25.76 -4.30 1.92
C ASN A 162 24.92 -3.11 1.46
N GLN A 163 25.29 -1.90 1.88
CA GLN A 163 24.63 -0.67 1.42
C GLN A 163 24.71 -0.52 -0.11
N ARG A 164 25.91 -0.61 -0.68
CA ARG A 164 26.10 -0.50 -2.14
C ARG A 164 25.43 -1.64 -2.91
N LEU A 165 25.43 -2.86 -2.39
CA LEU A 165 24.75 -3.99 -3.04
C LEU A 165 23.24 -3.79 -3.08
N SER A 166 22.66 -3.34 -1.98
CA SER A 166 21.22 -3.07 -1.90
C SER A 166 20.79 -1.92 -2.85
N GLU A 167 21.59 -0.87 -2.97
CA GLU A 167 21.37 0.22 -3.93
C GLU A 167 21.40 -0.28 -5.38
N ARG A 168 22.44 -1.04 -5.74
CA ARG A 168 22.53 -1.61 -7.10
C ARG A 168 21.34 -2.51 -7.44
N ARG A 169 20.87 -3.30 -6.49
CA ARG A 169 19.72 -4.19 -6.67
C ARG A 169 18.41 -3.40 -6.85
N ALA A 170 18.17 -2.39 -6.04
CA ALA A 170 17.02 -1.49 -6.20
C ALA A 170 17.05 -0.78 -7.57
N GLN A 171 18.25 -0.28 -7.97
CA GLN A 171 18.43 0.35 -9.27
C GLN A 171 18.21 -0.61 -10.44
N ALA A 172 18.68 -1.86 -10.35
CA ALA A 172 18.47 -2.86 -11.39
C ALA A 172 16.98 -3.12 -11.64
N VAL A 173 16.20 -3.27 -10.57
CA VAL A 173 14.75 -3.45 -10.66
C VAL A 173 14.08 -2.19 -11.22
N GLY A 174 14.41 -0.99 -10.70
CA GLY A 174 13.81 0.27 -11.15
C GLY A 174 14.13 0.59 -12.62
N ASN A 175 15.38 0.39 -13.04
CA ASN A 175 15.78 0.57 -14.43
C ASN A 175 15.03 -0.38 -15.36
N TYR A 176 14.84 -1.64 -14.94
CA TYR A 176 14.09 -2.61 -15.72
C TYR A 176 12.62 -2.21 -15.87
N LEU A 177 11.95 -1.81 -14.79
CA LEU A 177 10.56 -1.33 -14.83
C LEU A 177 10.41 -0.08 -15.71
N SER A 178 11.37 0.85 -15.64
CA SER A 178 11.40 2.02 -16.52
C SER A 178 11.52 1.65 -17.99
N GLN A 179 12.41 0.71 -18.35
CA GLN A 179 12.56 0.19 -19.71
C GLN A 179 11.31 -0.57 -20.18
N ALA A 180 10.58 -1.19 -19.26
CA ALA A 180 9.31 -1.88 -19.53
C ALA A 180 8.09 -0.92 -19.57
N GLY A 181 8.31 0.41 -19.55
CA GLY A 181 7.29 1.42 -19.80
C GLY A 181 6.70 2.09 -18.54
N VAL A 182 7.16 1.76 -17.33
CA VAL A 182 6.74 2.48 -16.12
C VAL A 182 7.38 3.87 -16.10
N ALA A 183 6.57 4.92 -15.94
CA ALA A 183 7.05 6.31 -15.94
C ALA A 183 8.12 6.54 -14.85
N SER A 184 9.30 7.00 -15.24
CA SER A 184 10.46 7.19 -14.35
C SER A 184 10.16 8.15 -13.18
N GLY A 185 9.30 9.16 -13.39
CA GLY A 185 8.90 10.09 -12.34
C GLY A 185 8.08 9.46 -11.20
N ARG A 186 7.59 8.23 -11.38
CA ARG A 186 6.91 7.45 -10.34
C ARG A 186 7.87 6.56 -9.55
N LEU A 187 9.05 6.28 -10.09
CA LEU A 187 10.01 5.34 -9.53
C LEU A 187 10.95 6.03 -8.54
N ASN A 188 11.06 5.50 -7.35
CA ASN A 188 12.04 5.89 -6.35
C ASN A 188 12.82 4.64 -5.91
N MET A 189 14.14 4.66 -6.04
CA MET A 189 15.02 3.53 -5.76
C MET A 189 15.93 3.87 -4.58
N THR A 190 15.90 3.03 -3.53
CA THR A 190 16.68 3.24 -2.31
C THR A 190 17.30 1.93 -1.85
N GLY A 191 18.60 1.95 -1.51
CA GLY A 191 19.25 0.86 -0.80
C GLY A 191 19.16 1.10 0.71
N HIS A 192 18.81 0.08 1.46
CA HIS A 192 18.72 0.11 2.92
C HIS A 192 19.81 -0.73 3.59
N GLY A 193 20.62 -1.46 2.79
CA GLY A 193 21.61 -2.38 3.34
C GLY A 193 20.96 -3.37 4.31
N GLU A 194 21.60 -3.58 5.45
CA GLU A 194 21.14 -4.45 6.54
C GLU A 194 20.30 -3.73 7.60
N ASN A 195 20.04 -2.42 7.43
CA ASN A 195 19.46 -1.58 8.49
C ASN A 195 17.95 -1.77 8.71
N GLN A 196 17.27 -2.48 7.84
CA GLN A 196 15.82 -2.72 7.94
C GLN A 196 15.48 -4.22 7.85
N PRO A 197 15.90 -5.02 8.86
CA PRO A 197 15.62 -6.45 8.89
C PRO A 197 14.12 -6.71 9.16
N VAL A 198 13.56 -7.71 8.50
CA VAL A 198 12.18 -8.21 8.74
C VAL A 198 12.19 -9.53 9.52
N ALA A 199 13.36 -10.15 9.66
CA ALA A 199 13.54 -11.40 10.37
C ALA A 199 14.88 -11.43 11.13
N ASN A 200 15.06 -12.43 11.99
CA ASN A 200 16.26 -12.57 12.81
C ASN A 200 17.49 -12.96 11.98
N ASN A 201 18.50 -12.10 11.94
CA ASN A 201 19.76 -12.34 11.22
C ASN A 201 20.63 -13.47 11.81
N ASN A 202 20.34 -13.94 13.02
CA ASN A 202 21.10 -15.05 13.64
C ASN A 202 20.76 -16.42 13.03
N THR A 203 19.70 -16.52 12.25
CA THR A 203 19.29 -17.76 11.57
C THR A 203 19.42 -17.63 10.06
N GLU A 204 19.78 -18.71 9.37
CA GLU A 204 19.87 -18.69 7.89
C GLU A 204 18.51 -18.39 7.26
N GLN A 205 17.44 -18.95 7.79
CA GLN A 205 16.08 -18.67 7.32
C GLN A 205 15.73 -17.18 7.46
N GLY A 206 16.10 -16.55 8.58
CA GLY A 206 15.86 -15.13 8.79
C GLY A 206 16.72 -14.25 7.87
N ARG A 207 17.99 -14.62 7.65
CA ARG A 207 18.85 -13.94 6.67
C ARG A 207 18.29 -14.03 5.26
N ALA A 208 17.79 -15.19 4.84
CA ALA A 208 17.14 -15.35 3.54
C ALA A 208 15.95 -14.42 3.37
N GLN A 209 15.14 -14.20 4.40
CA GLN A 209 14.03 -13.24 4.38
C GLN A 209 14.51 -11.78 4.33
N ASN A 210 15.66 -11.48 4.93
CA ASN A 210 16.24 -10.14 4.89
C ASN A 210 16.85 -9.79 3.52
N ARG A 211 17.40 -10.78 2.80
CA ARG A 211 17.91 -10.63 1.43
C ARG A 211 16.75 -10.49 0.42
N ARG A 212 16.24 -9.29 0.20
CA ARG A 212 15.08 -9.03 -0.65
C ARG A 212 15.12 -7.68 -1.34
N VAL A 213 14.28 -7.53 -2.35
CA VAL A 213 13.83 -6.21 -2.85
C VAL A 213 12.33 -6.10 -2.58
N GLU A 214 11.92 -4.98 -2.00
CA GLU A 214 10.51 -4.62 -1.83
C GLU A 214 10.12 -3.56 -2.85
N ILE A 215 8.98 -3.75 -3.54
CA ILE A 215 8.35 -2.73 -4.37
C ILE A 215 7.07 -2.31 -3.66
N THR A 216 7.07 -1.10 -3.11
CA THR A 216 5.90 -0.53 -2.41
C THR A 216 5.16 0.43 -3.33
N LEU A 217 3.88 0.16 -3.53
CA LEU A 217 2.98 0.97 -4.34
C LEU A 217 2.10 1.79 -3.41
N SER A 218 2.24 3.11 -3.45
CA SER A 218 1.46 4.05 -2.64
C SER A 218 0.56 4.90 -3.54
N PRO A 219 -0.74 5.08 -3.23
CA PRO A 219 -1.63 5.90 -4.04
C PRO A 219 -1.19 7.37 -4.05
N ILE A 220 -1.28 8.02 -5.21
CA ILE A 220 -1.03 9.46 -5.36
C ILE A 220 -2.33 10.17 -5.02
N GLN A 221 -2.49 10.65 -3.78
CA GLN A 221 -3.72 11.22 -3.25
C GLN A 221 -4.32 12.30 -4.16
N SER A 222 -3.49 13.20 -4.72
CA SER A 222 -3.94 14.28 -5.61
C SER A 222 -4.57 13.82 -6.93
N ARG A 223 -4.56 12.54 -7.22
CA ARG A 223 -5.21 11.95 -8.42
C ARG A 223 -6.63 11.48 -8.14
N PHE A 224 -7.04 11.44 -6.89
CA PHE A 224 -8.34 10.94 -6.44
C PHE A 224 -9.22 12.06 -5.85
N GLU A 225 -8.70 13.28 -5.75
CA GLU A 225 -9.41 14.50 -5.39
C GLU A 225 -10.01 15.18 -6.64
#